data_e179615c9c4e554cc0bc403cc2e3a31a
#
_entry.id   e179615c9c4e554cc0bc403cc2e3a31a
#
_cell.length_a   1.000
_cell.length_b   1.000
_cell.length_c   1.000
_cell.angle_alpha   90.00
_cell.angle_beta   90.00
_cell.angle_gamma   90.00
#
_symmetry.space_group_name_H-M   'P 1'
#
loop_
_entity.id
_entity.type
_entity.pdbx_description
1 polymer ?
#
loop_
_entity_poly.entity_id
_entity_poly.type
_entity_poly.pdbx_seq_one_letter_code
_entity_poly.pdbx_strand_id
1 'polypeptide(L)'
;MSDKISERLQRSMDSLVFSDSDKKKICMQLRMKAAQKERIGTMKKRIRTRRIVAIAAVCIMVMGVAEFTAGKISSIVSHGHFGYDYKTSAKLAEAAESNDLEALPGEFSNGFKLAGGNKEDVEGADDSGNTVSTWTTISADYKLGGKYITISEGRMPDGDPEGAADDTKVINGIEASYRYFDYLFAPPDYEPNEETLKREKSDSHFTISYGTDEVSNEHADFVTFEKNGVYYTIMSFDGVSKEELFTIAEELIV
;
A
#
# COMPACT_ATOMS: atom_id res chain seq x y z
N MET A 1 14.40 22.61 -39.64
CA MET A 1 15.44 22.18 -38.66
C MET A 1 14.84 21.35 -37.50
N SER A 2 13.59 21.58 -37.14
CA SER A 2 12.83 20.84 -36.10
C SER A 2 12.66 19.34 -36.40
N ASP A 3 12.36 18.98 -37.65
CA ASP A 3 12.00 17.60 -38.03
C ASP A 3 13.16 16.60 -37.92
N LYS A 4 14.38 17.03 -38.22
CA LYS A 4 15.57 16.16 -38.10
C LYS A 4 15.97 15.86 -36.66
N ILE A 5 15.63 16.75 -35.71
CA ILE A 5 15.88 16.52 -34.28
C ILE A 5 14.83 15.53 -33.75
N SER A 6 13.58 15.67 -34.15
CA SER A 6 12.48 14.75 -33.79
C SER A 6 12.73 13.32 -34.28
N GLU A 7 13.18 13.17 -35.56
CA GLU A 7 13.51 11.84 -36.11
C GLU A 7 14.73 11.20 -35.44
N ARG A 8 15.75 11.99 -35.04
CA ARG A 8 16.91 11.45 -34.30
C ARG A 8 16.52 11.03 -32.89
N LEU A 9 15.66 11.79 -32.20
CA LEU A 9 15.12 11.43 -30.88
C LEU A 9 14.32 10.13 -30.98
N GLN A 10 13.46 10.02 -31.99
CA GLN A 10 12.61 8.85 -32.18
C GLN A 10 13.43 7.58 -32.44
N ARG A 11 14.44 7.65 -33.34
CA ARG A 11 15.37 6.53 -33.56
C ARG A 11 16.20 6.18 -32.33
N SER A 12 16.58 7.17 -31.52
CA SER A 12 17.29 6.94 -30.26
C SER A 12 16.38 6.25 -29.23
N MET A 13 15.08 6.60 -29.15
CA MET A 13 14.09 5.96 -28.29
C MET A 13 13.77 4.54 -28.75
N ASP A 14 13.66 4.30 -30.06
CA ASP A 14 13.41 2.97 -30.63
C ASP A 14 14.59 2.00 -30.44
N SER A 15 15.79 2.51 -30.16
CA SER A 15 16.99 1.69 -29.87
C SER A 15 17.17 1.36 -28.39
N LEU A 16 16.39 1.96 -27.49
CA LEU A 16 16.43 1.69 -26.06
C LEU A 16 15.62 0.42 -25.76
N VAL A 17 16.30 -0.71 -25.65
CA VAL A 17 15.70 -1.95 -25.14
C VAL A 17 15.66 -1.84 -23.61
N PHE A 18 14.54 -1.37 -23.07
CA PHE A 18 14.30 -1.43 -21.64
C PHE A 18 14.02 -2.86 -21.22
N SER A 19 14.64 -3.31 -20.15
CA SER A 19 14.21 -4.55 -19.48
C SER A 19 12.77 -4.38 -18.98
N ASP A 20 12.05 -5.48 -18.78
CA ASP A 20 10.68 -5.40 -18.24
C ASP A 20 10.65 -4.76 -16.84
N SER A 21 11.72 -4.94 -16.06
CA SER A 21 11.95 -4.22 -14.80
C SER A 21 12.05 -2.69 -15.00
N ASP A 22 12.80 -2.24 -16.03
CA ASP A 22 12.94 -0.80 -16.31
C ASP A 22 11.63 -0.18 -16.81
N LYS A 23 10.86 -0.92 -17.60
CA LYS A 23 9.52 -0.50 -18.04
C LYS A 23 8.58 -0.34 -16.85
N LYS A 24 8.57 -1.31 -15.91
CA LYS A 24 7.78 -1.23 -14.67
C LYS A 24 8.17 0.00 -13.84
N LYS A 25 9.47 0.25 -13.65
CA LYS A 25 9.96 1.44 -12.92
C LYS A 25 9.52 2.75 -13.58
N ILE A 26 9.66 2.86 -14.90
CA ILE A 26 9.29 4.07 -15.65
C ILE A 26 7.78 4.31 -15.58
N CYS A 27 6.96 3.28 -15.77
CA CYS A 27 5.50 3.40 -15.66
C CYS A 27 5.07 3.82 -14.25
N MET A 28 5.65 3.23 -13.22
CA MET A 28 5.40 3.59 -11.83
C MET A 28 5.80 5.04 -11.55
N GLN A 29 6.99 5.47 -11.97
CA GLN A 29 7.45 6.87 -11.81
C GLN A 29 6.56 7.87 -12.54
N LEU A 30 6.11 7.56 -13.75
CA LEU A 30 5.22 8.43 -14.51
C LEU A 30 3.85 8.58 -13.83
N ARG A 31 3.29 7.50 -13.28
CA ARG A 31 2.02 7.53 -12.52
C ARG A 31 2.16 8.33 -11.24
N MET A 32 3.24 8.12 -10.48
CA MET A 32 3.51 8.87 -9.26
C MET A 32 3.69 10.37 -9.55
N LYS A 33 4.40 10.73 -10.62
CA LYS A 33 4.53 12.13 -11.06
C LYS A 33 3.20 12.74 -11.52
N ALA A 34 2.33 11.98 -12.17
CA ALA A 34 0.99 12.43 -12.56
C ALA A 34 0.13 12.69 -11.32
N ALA A 35 0.07 11.76 -10.37
CA ALA A 35 -0.64 11.90 -9.10
C ALA A 35 -0.09 13.07 -8.24
N GLN A 36 1.23 13.28 -8.25
CA GLN A 36 1.88 14.39 -7.54
C GLN A 36 1.57 15.75 -8.16
N LYS A 37 1.44 15.84 -9.48
CA LYS A 37 1.13 17.10 -10.20
C LYS A 37 -0.27 17.61 -9.87
N GLU A 38 -1.24 16.74 -9.66
CA GLU A 38 -2.58 17.13 -9.19
C GLU A 38 -2.58 17.62 -7.74
N ARG A 39 -1.65 17.13 -6.90
CA ARG A 39 -1.54 17.44 -5.45
C ARG A 39 -0.88 18.78 -5.15
N ILE A 40 0.02 19.29 -5.99
CA ILE A 40 0.79 20.53 -5.75
C ILE A 40 -0.08 21.80 -5.70
N GLY A 41 -1.33 21.72 -6.18
CA GLY A 41 -2.24 22.90 -6.22
C GLY A 41 -2.75 23.40 -4.86
N THR A 42 -2.64 22.66 -3.77
CA THR A 42 -3.42 22.96 -2.54
C THR A 42 -2.68 22.94 -1.20
N MET A 43 -1.36 22.71 -1.11
CA MET A 43 -0.71 22.59 0.20
C MET A 43 0.43 23.55 0.50
N LYS A 44 0.11 24.60 1.27
CA LYS A 44 1.04 25.28 2.18
C LYS A 44 0.67 24.96 3.63
N LYS A 45 1.13 23.81 4.16
CA LYS A 45 1.29 23.60 5.62
C LYS A 45 2.20 22.38 5.89
N ARG A 46 3.26 22.64 6.65
CA ARG A 46 4.21 21.66 7.19
C ARG A 46 3.49 20.67 8.11
N ILE A 47 3.13 19.49 7.59
CA ILE A 47 2.63 18.37 8.38
C ILE A 47 3.76 17.36 8.47
N ARG A 48 3.97 16.76 9.66
CA ARG A 48 5.04 15.79 9.92
C ARG A 48 5.00 14.65 8.88
N THR A 49 6.00 14.61 8.03
CA THR A 49 6.15 13.80 6.81
C THR A 49 6.00 12.28 7.04
N ARG A 50 6.38 11.79 8.21
CA ARG A 50 6.36 10.36 8.54
C ARG A 50 4.99 9.69 8.46
N ARG A 51 3.90 10.40 8.81
CA ARG A 51 2.54 9.82 8.82
C ARG A 51 1.85 9.83 7.47
N ILE A 52 2.24 10.76 6.61
CA ILE A 52 1.63 10.93 5.29
C ILE A 52 2.09 9.83 4.33
N VAL A 53 3.34 9.39 4.50
CA VAL A 53 3.93 8.29 3.74
C VAL A 53 3.24 6.97 4.05
N ALA A 54 2.87 6.72 5.31
CA ALA A 54 2.23 5.48 5.71
C ALA A 54 0.92 5.24 4.93
N ILE A 55 0.05 6.25 4.81
CA ILE A 55 -1.26 6.08 4.16
C ILE A 55 -1.15 5.90 2.65
N ALA A 56 -0.26 6.64 1.97
CA ALA A 56 -0.03 6.47 0.54
C ALA A 56 0.73 5.17 0.21
N ALA A 57 1.55 4.70 1.13
CA ALA A 57 2.36 3.50 0.98
C ALA A 57 1.54 2.21 1.21
N VAL A 58 0.50 2.21 2.06
CA VAL A 58 -0.30 1.02 2.36
C VAL A 58 -0.82 0.34 1.10
N CYS A 59 -1.27 1.11 0.13
CA CYS A 59 -1.86 0.53 -1.07
C CYS A 59 -0.85 0.03 -2.10
N ILE A 60 0.39 0.51 -2.05
CA ILE A 60 1.49 0.03 -2.91
C ILE A 60 2.21 -1.16 -2.27
N MET A 61 2.15 -1.26 -0.93
CA MET A 61 2.98 -2.18 -0.14
C MET A 61 2.52 -3.62 -0.11
N VAL A 62 1.23 -3.88 -0.25
CA VAL A 62 0.70 -5.25 -0.26
C VAL A 62 1.29 -6.09 -1.41
N MET A 63 2.07 -5.46 -2.29
CA MET A 63 2.47 -6.05 -3.56
C MET A 63 3.96 -6.14 -3.85
N GLY A 64 4.79 -6.00 -2.86
CA GLY A 64 6.24 -6.14 -3.08
C GLY A 64 6.69 -7.47 -3.68
N VAL A 65 5.89 -8.54 -3.60
CA VAL A 65 6.31 -9.89 -4.02
C VAL A 65 5.15 -10.80 -4.45
N ALA A 66 3.91 -10.34 -4.53
CA ALA A 66 2.82 -11.23 -4.89
C ALA A 66 2.75 -11.45 -6.42
N GLU A 67 3.06 -12.64 -6.86
CA GLU A 67 2.49 -13.18 -8.09
C GLU A 67 1.00 -13.37 -7.82
N PHE A 68 0.16 -12.43 -8.24
CA PHE A 68 -1.28 -12.65 -8.28
C PHE A 68 -1.52 -13.92 -9.10
N THR A 69 -2.09 -14.93 -8.46
CA THR A 69 -2.33 -16.25 -9.06
C THR A 69 -3.18 -16.20 -10.33
N ALA A 70 -3.83 -15.08 -10.61
CA ALA A 70 -4.55 -14.84 -11.87
C ALA A 70 -3.70 -14.25 -12.99
N GLY A 71 -2.41 -13.91 -12.77
CA GLY A 71 -1.49 -13.45 -13.83
C GLY A 71 -1.89 -12.12 -14.52
N LYS A 72 -2.84 -11.36 -13.95
CA LYS A 72 -3.38 -10.16 -14.59
C LYS A 72 -2.97 -8.85 -13.91
N ILE A 73 -2.81 -8.83 -12.59
CA ILE A 73 -2.46 -7.61 -11.85
C ILE A 73 -0.97 -7.64 -11.52
N SER A 74 -0.20 -6.68 -12.01
CA SER A 74 1.23 -6.54 -11.73
C SER A 74 1.55 -5.31 -10.90
N SER A 75 0.58 -4.39 -10.74
CA SER A 75 0.72 -3.21 -9.88
C SER A 75 -0.63 -2.74 -9.37
N ILE A 76 -0.66 -2.17 -8.16
CA ILE A 76 -1.86 -1.51 -7.60
C ILE A 76 -1.60 -0.01 -7.45
N VAL A 77 -2.62 0.77 -7.74
CA VAL A 77 -2.62 2.22 -7.54
C VAL A 77 -3.84 2.57 -6.69
N SER A 78 -3.61 3.20 -5.53
CA SER A 78 -4.69 3.75 -4.71
C SER A 78 -4.83 5.25 -4.93
N HIS A 79 -6.05 5.72 -4.99
CA HIS A 79 -6.42 7.12 -5.09
C HIS A 79 -6.95 7.61 -3.75
N GLY A 80 -6.05 7.82 -2.80
CA GLY A 80 -6.34 8.43 -1.50
C GLY A 80 -5.96 9.90 -1.44
N HIS A 81 -6.47 10.63 -0.45
CA HIS A 81 -6.10 12.02 -0.16
C HIS A 81 -5.63 12.17 1.29
N PHE A 82 -5.01 13.33 1.59
CA PHE A 82 -4.52 13.58 2.95
C PHE A 82 -5.66 13.98 3.89
N GLY A 83 -5.64 13.42 5.10
CA GLY A 83 -6.62 13.65 6.16
C GLY A 83 -7.63 12.51 6.25
N TYR A 84 -8.64 12.70 7.09
CA TYR A 84 -9.69 11.71 7.30
C TYR A 84 -11.01 12.22 6.74
N ASP A 85 -11.66 11.41 5.90
CA ASP A 85 -13.03 11.60 5.46
C ASP A 85 -13.99 11.38 6.61
N TYR A 86 -13.70 10.35 7.41
CA TYR A 86 -14.53 9.87 8.51
C TYR A 86 -13.78 10.02 9.82
N LYS A 87 -14.29 10.89 10.72
CA LYS A 87 -13.68 11.17 12.02
C LYS A 87 -14.39 10.48 13.19
N THR A 88 -15.43 9.72 12.90
CA THR A 88 -16.21 9.01 13.91
C THR A 88 -16.51 7.60 13.45
N SER A 89 -16.59 6.63 14.37
CA SER A 89 -16.93 5.25 14.06
C SER A 89 -18.28 5.10 13.36
N ALA A 90 -19.27 5.92 13.72
CA ALA A 90 -20.59 5.88 13.08
C ALA A 90 -20.52 6.22 11.56
N LYS A 91 -19.76 7.26 11.19
CA LYS A 91 -19.60 7.62 9.78
C LYS A 91 -18.74 6.64 9.01
N LEU A 92 -17.74 6.05 9.67
CA LEU A 92 -16.91 5.01 9.08
C LEU A 92 -17.74 3.75 8.83
N ALA A 93 -18.59 3.36 9.79
CA ALA A 93 -19.52 2.24 9.65
C ALA A 93 -20.51 2.46 8.48
N GLU A 94 -21.10 3.64 8.38
CA GLU A 94 -21.99 4.01 7.26
C GLU A 94 -21.27 3.89 5.90
N ALA A 95 -20.00 4.29 5.84
CA ALA A 95 -19.19 4.15 4.64
C ALA A 95 -18.87 2.67 4.32
N ALA A 96 -18.56 1.85 5.31
CA ALA A 96 -18.31 0.43 5.14
C ALA A 96 -19.58 -0.29 4.66
N GLU A 97 -20.72 -0.09 5.31
CA GLU A 97 -22.02 -0.65 4.93
C GLU A 97 -22.42 -0.28 3.49
N SER A 98 -22.17 0.97 3.08
CA SER A 98 -22.46 1.45 1.72
C SER A 98 -21.61 0.78 0.63
N ASN A 99 -20.56 0.05 1.01
CA ASN A 99 -19.67 -0.68 0.13
C ASN A 99 -19.68 -2.21 0.39
N ASP A 100 -20.72 -2.73 1.07
CA ASP A 100 -20.87 -4.13 1.44
C ASP A 100 -19.69 -4.68 2.28
N LEU A 101 -19.12 -3.83 3.15
CA LEU A 101 -18.06 -4.14 4.09
C LEU A 101 -18.58 -4.15 5.53
N GLU A 102 -17.87 -4.81 6.44
CA GLU A 102 -18.23 -4.84 7.86
C GLU A 102 -17.77 -3.55 8.56
N ALA A 103 -18.54 -3.10 9.56
CA ALA A 103 -18.17 -1.90 10.31
C ALA A 103 -16.92 -2.15 11.19
N LEU A 104 -15.88 -1.39 11.00
CA LEU A 104 -14.70 -1.42 11.86
C LEU A 104 -15.05 -0.81 13.24
N PRO A 105 -14.56 -1.40 14.36
CA PRO A 105 -14.88 -0.94 15.71
C PRO A 105 -14.29 0.44 16.01
N GLY A 106 -14.90 1.18 16.93
CA GLY A 106 -14.37 2.47 17.40
C GLY A 106 -13.18 2.36 18.35
N GLU A 107 -13.02 1.19 19.00
CA GLU A 107 -11.95 0.90 19.96
C GLU A 107 -11.76 -0.62 20.04
N PHE A 108 -10.52 -1.06 20.18
CA PHE A 108 -10.13 -2.45 20.42
C PHE A 108 -9.88 -2.71 21.91
N SER A 109 -10.03 -3.96 22.37
CA SER A 109 -9.86 -4.35 23.77
C SER A 109 -8.47 -4.03 24.34
N ASN A 110 -7.44 -4.01 23.49
CA ASN A 110 -6.09 -3.63 23.83
C ASN A 110 -5.88 -2.10 23.92
N GLY A 111 -6.94 -1.30 23.73
CA GLY A 111 -6.96 0.16 23.95
C GLY A 111 -6.63 1.01 22.72
N PHE A 112 -6.45 0.43 21.55
CA PHE A 112 -6.34 1.21 20.30
C PHE A 112 -7.71 1.83 19.97
N LYS A 113 -7.71 3.17 19.77
CA LYS A 113 -8.93 3.96 19.49
C LYS A 113 -8.88 4.57 18.10
N LEU A 114 -10.00 4.58 17.42
CA LEU A 114 -10.15 5.19 16.10
C LEU A 114 -9.67 6.65 16.12
N ALA A 115 -8.74 6.97 15.25
CA ALA A 115 -8.28 8.32 14.96
C ALA A 115 -9.03 8.94 13.77
N GLY A 116 -9.42 8.11 12.81
CA GLY A 116 -10.19 8.47 11.63
C GLY A 116 -10.03 7.43 10.54
N GLY A 117 -10.74 7.57 9.43
CA GLY A 117 -10.68 6.65 8.31
C GLY A 117 -10.98 7.31 6.98
N ASN A 118 -10.72 6.59 5.89
CA ASN A 118 -10.87 7.04 4.53
C ASN A 118 -11.53 5.95 3.67
N LYS A 119 -12.17 6.38 2.60
CA LYS A 119 -12.53 5.53 1.48
C LYS A 119 -11.53 5.77 0.36
N GLU A 120 -11.04 4.70 -0.25
CA GLU A 120 -10.08 4.74 -1.34
C GLU A 120 -10.58 3.91 -2.51
N ASP A 121 -10.47 4.47 -3.71
CA ASP A 121 -10.69 3.72 -4.93
C ASP A 121 -9.33 3.18 -5.39
N VAL A 122 -9.28 1.88 -5.64
CA VAL A 122 -8.05 1.13 -5.93
C VAL A 122 -8.15 0.54 -7.34
N GLU A 123 -7.06 0.64 -8.08
CA GLU A 123 -6.94 0.10 -9.43
C GLU A 123 -5.81 -0.95 -9.47
N GLY A 124 -6.12 -2.14 -9.96
CA GLY A 124 -5.13 -3.14 -10.36
C GLY A 124 -4.77 -2.97 -11.83
N ALA A 125 -3.49 -2.92 -12.14
CA ALA A 125 -3.02 -2.77 -13.51
C ALA A 125 -2.11 -3.93 -13.93
N ASP A 126 -2.17 -4.30 -15.24
CA ASP A 126 -1.31 -5.29 -15.86
C ASP A 126 0.14 -4.78 -16.09
N ASP A 127 1.00 -5.65 -16.62
CA ASP A 127 2.40 -5.33 -16.96
C ASP A 127 2.53 -4.19 -17.98
N SER A 128 1.51 -3.95 -18.78
CA SER A 128 1.45 -2.86 -19.76
C SER A 128 0.91 -1.57 -19.16
N GLY A 129 0.45 -1.63 -17.90
CA GLY A 129 -0.09 -0.50 -17.19
C GLY A 129 -1.57 -0.22 -17.47
N ASN A 130 -2.31 -1.13 -18.10
CA ASN A 130 -3.74 -0.99 -18.28
C ASN A 130 -4.46 -1.40 -17.00
N THR A 131 -5.48 -0.64 -16.59
CA THR A 131 -6.36 -1.02 -15.48
C THR A 131 -7.15 -2.26 -15.87
N VAL A 132 -6.95 -3.36 -15.13
CA VAL A 132 -7.62 -4.64 -15.34
C VAL A 132 -8.65 -4.94 -14.27
N SER A 133 -8.59 -4.23 -13.14
CA SER A 133 -9.56 -4.37 -12.06
C SER A 133 -9.65 -3.09 -11.24
N THR A 134 -10.82 -2.87 -10.60
CA THR A 134 -11.04 -1.76 -9.67
C THR A 134 -11.85 -2.26 -8.47
N TRP A 135 -11.52 -1.76 -7.28
CA TRP A 135 -12.30 -2.02 -6.06
C TRP A 135 -12.20 -0.86 -5.08
N THR A 136 -13.09 -0.87 -4.10
CA THR A 136 -13.07 0.11 -3.02
C THR A 136 -12.45 -0.51 -1.78
N THR A 137 -11.62 0.26 -1.07
CA THR A 137 -11.06 -0.06 0.23
C THR A 137 -11.51 0.98 1.25
N ILE A 138 -11.91 0.53 2.42
CA ILE A 138 -12.07 1.38 3.60
C ILE A 138 -10.85 1.17 4.48
N SER A 139 -10.19 2.26 4.84
CA SER A 139 -9.04 2.25 5.75
C SER A 139 -9.31 3.08 7.00
N ALA A 140 -8.82 2.62 8.13
CA ALA A 140 -8.99 3.27 9.42
C ALA A 140 -7.70 3.26 10.21
N ASP A 141 -7.30 4.42 10.72
CA ASP A 141 -6.18 4.56 11.63
C ASP A 141 -6.67 4.51 13.08
N TYR A 142 -5.96 3.71 13.87
CA TYR A 142 -6.16 3.62 15.31
C TYR A 142 -4.90 4.04 16.04
N LYS A 143 -5.09 4.60 17.24
CA LYS A 143 -4.00 5.14 18.03
C LYS A 143 -4.04 4.63 19.46
N LEU A 144 -2.87 4.25 19.99
CA LEU A 144 -2.62 3.99 21.40
C LEU A 144 -1.32 4.67 21.83
N GLY A 145 -1.41 5.70 22.68
CA GLY A 145 -0.23 6.47 23.06
C GLY A 145 0.44 7.13 21.85
N GLY A 146 1.70 6.75 21.58
CA GLY A 146 2.47 7.21 20.42
C GLY A 146 2.40 6.29 19.20
N LYS A 147 1.84 5.09 19.35
CA LYS A 147 1.74 4.06 18.31
C LYS A 147 0.48 4.22 17.48
N TYR A 148 0.57 3.85 16.21
CA TYR A 148 -0.54 3.77 15.27
C TYR A 148 -0.57 2.41 14.60
N ILE A 149 -1.78 1.95 14.32
CA ILE A 149 -2.07 0.88 13.38
C ILE A 149 -3.02 1.41 12.32
N THR A 150 -2.90 0.89 11.11
CA THR A 150 -3.87 1.10 10.03
C THR A 150 -4.55 -0.23 9.73
N ILE A 151 -5.87 -0.24 9.69
CA ILE A 151 -6.66 -1.38 9.25
C ILE A 151 -7.31 -1.02 7.93
N SER A 152 -7.11 -1.85 6.93
CA SER A 152 -7.76 -1.72 5.62
C SER A 152 -8.59 -2.95 5.33
N GLU A 153 -9.79 -2.75 4.80
CA GLU A 153 -10.69 -3.81 4.35
C GLU A 153 -11.21 -3.52 2.94
N GLY A 154 -11.37 -4.55 2.14
CA GLY A 154 -11.88 -4.41 0.78
C GLY A 154 -12.13 -5.74 0.09
N ARG A 155 -13.02 -5.74 -0.92
CA ARG A 155 -13.23 -6.90 -1.77
C ARG A 155 -12.24 -6.88 -2.93
N MET A 156 -11.09 -7.49 -2.70
CA MET A 156 -10.05 -7.57 -3.73
C MET A 156 -10.44 -8.62 -4.76
N PRO A 157 -10.45 -8.30 -6.07
CA PRO A 157 -10.73 -9.29 -7.09
C PRO A 157 -9.57 -10.26 -7.22
N ASP A 158 -9.87 -11.55 -7.13
CA ASP A 158 -9.04 -12.69 -7.43
C ASP A 158 -7.54 -12.57 -7.09
N GLY A 159 -7.19 -12.91 -5.90
CA GLY A 159 -5.81 -13.17 -5.57
C GLY A 159 -5.42 -12.67 -4.18
N ASP A 160 -4.95 -13.62 -3.42
CA ASP A 160 -4.18 -13.37 -2.22
C ASP A 160 -2.85 -12.71 -2.66
N PRO A 161 -2.47 -11.56 -2.12
CA PRO A 161 -1.16 -10.97 -2.35
C PRO A 161 -0.07 -11.77 -1.62
N GLU A 162 -0.03 -13.08 -1.82
CA GLU A 162 0.82 -13.97 -1.06
C GLU A 162 2.25 -14.14 -1.60
N GLY A 163 3.19 -13.71 -0.78
CA GLY A 163 4.43 -14.41 -0.51
C GLY A 163 4.27 -15.31 0.74
N ALA A 164 5.22 -16.18 1.05
CA ALA A 164 5.15 -17.03 2.25
C ALA A 164 5.01 -16.17 3.52
N ALA A 165 4.04 -16.51 4.38
CA ALA A 165 3.89 -15.88 5.67
C ALA A 165 5.10 -16.21 6.57
N ASP A 166 5.53 -15.26 7.39
CA ASP A 166 6.57 -15.47 8.41
C ASP A 166 6.02 -16.24 9.61
N ASP A 167 4.72 -16.06 9.88
CA ASP A 167 3.98 -16.79 10.89
C ASP A 167 2.50 -16.82 10.54
N THR A 168 1.76 -17.80 11.06
CA THR A 168 0.31 -17.92 10.86
C THR A 168 -0.39 -18.28 12.15
N LYS A 169 -1.65 -17.83 12.28
CA LYS A 169 -2.53 -18.18 13.39
C LYS A 169 -3.94 -18.48 12.87
N VAL A 170 -4.48 -19.64 13.22
CA VAL A 170 -5.87 -19.97 12.90
C VAL A 170 -6.78 -19.40 13.99
N ILE A 171 -7.72 -18.54 13.61
CA ILE A 171 -8.68 -17.85 14.48
C ILE A 171 -10.08 -18.18 13.96
N ASN A 172 -10.89 -18.89 14.74
CA ASN A 172 -12.24 -19.32 14.36
C ASN A 172 -12.34 -19.99 12.98
N GLY A 173 -11.28 -20.73 12.58
CA GLY A 173 -11.21 -21.41 11.29
C GLY A 173 -10.70 -20.57 10.13
N ILE A 174 -10.39 -19.30 10.38
CA ILE A 174 -9.76 -18.38 9.41
C ILE A 174 -8.26 -18.32 9.72
N GLU A 175 -7.43 -18.50 8.70
CA GLU A 175 -5.99 -18.32 8.81
C GLU A 175 -5.64 -16.84 8.69
N ALA A 176 -4.95 -16.32 9.69
CA ALA A 176 -4.36 -14.99 9.70
C ALA A 176 -2.85 -15.12 9.52
N SER A 177 -2.31 -14.43 8.53
CA SER A 177 -0.91 -14.49 8.13
C SER A 177 -0.16 -13.25 8.60
N TYR A 178 0.96 -13.45 9.30
CA TYR A 178 1.86 -12.36 9.70
C TYR A 178 3.04 -12.28 8.75
N ARG A 179 3.44 -11.05 8.43
CA ARG A 179 4.66 -10.71 7.68
C ARG A 179 5.26 -9.42 8.19
N TYR A 180 6.55 -9.23 7.93
CA TYR A 180 7.20 -7.94 8.12
C TYR A 180 8.00 -7.54 6.89
N PHE A 181 8.21 -6.23 6.74
CA PHE A 181 9.04 -5.68 5.67
C PHE A 181 9.89 -4.53 6.18
N ASP A 182 11.13 -4.49 5.69
CA ASP A 182 12.01 -3.33 5.79
C ASP A 182 11.88 -2.50 4.51
N TYR A 183 11.43 -1.27 4.65
CA TYR A 183 11.26 -0.36 3.53
C TYR A 183 12.41 0.63 3.45
N LEU A 184 12.94 0.81 2.25
CA LEU A 184 13.68 2.01 1.88
C LEU A 184 12.72 2.94 1.14
N PHE A 185 12.16 3.92 1.83
CA PHE A 185 11.40 4.98 1.18
C PHE A 185 12.34 5.96 0.52
N ALA A 186 12.05 6.36 -0.71
CA ALA A 186 12.95 7.21 -1.49
C ALA A 186 12.20 8.17 -2.42
N PRO A 187 12.80 9.32 -2.78
CA PRO A 187 12.29 10.19 -3.82
C PRO A 187 12.16 9.48 -5.18
N PRO A 188 11.26 9.95 -6.07
CA PRO A 188 11.06 9.31 -7.39
C PRO A 188 12.29 9.26 -8.29
N ASP A 189 13.26 10.15 -8.05
CA ASP A 189 14.52 10.26 -8.78
C ASP A 189 15.71 9.62 -8.05
N TYR A 190 15.46 8.92 -6.94
CA TYR A 190 16.50 8.21 -6.21
C TYR A 190 17.08 7.06 -7.03
N GLU A 191 18.40 7.02 -7.12
CA GLU A 191 19.16 5.95 -7.77
C GLU A 191 19.79 5.06 -6.69
N PRO A 192 19.24 3.84 -6.46
CA PRO A 192 19.80 2.92 -5.48
C PRO A 192 21.20 2.43 -5.93
N ASN A 193 22.11 2.29 -4.99
CA ASN A 193 23.43 1.71 -5.24
C ASN A 193 23.34 0.19 -5.49
N GLU A 194 24.45 -0.41 -5.93
CA GLU A 194 24.52 -1.84 -6.28
C GLU A 194 24.19 -2.75 -5.08
N GLU A 195 24.57 -2.36 -3.87
CA GLU A 195 24.30 -3.11 -2.65
C GLU A 195 22.80 -3.13 -2.33
N THR A 196 22.16 -1.97 -2.42
CA THR A 196 20.71 -1.83 -2.24
C THR A 196 19.93 -2.65 -3.28
N LEU A 197 20.32 -2.59 -4.54
CA LEU A 197 19.71 -3.40 -5.60
C LEU A 197 19.93 -4.90 -5.41
N LYS A 198 21.10 -5.30 -4.87
CA LYS A 198 21.38 -6.68 -4.55
C LYS A 198 20.49 -7.14 -3.38
N ARG A 199 20.34 -6.32 -2.33
CA ARG A 199 19.46 -6.61 -1.20
C ARG A 199 18.02 -6.78 -1.68
N GLU A 200 17.47 -5.86 -2.48
CA GLU A 200 16.12 -5.93 -3.03
C GLU A 200 15.84 -7.24 -3.81
N LYS A 201 16.87 -7.81 -4.45
CA LYS A 201 16.74 -9.06 -5.21
C LYS A 201 16.90 -10.32 -4.36
N SER A 202 17.59 -10.26 -3.24
CA SER A 202 17.95 -11.44 -2.45
C SER A 202 17.25 -11.54 -1.09
N ASP A 203 16.64 -10.46 -0.63
CA ASP A 203 15.96 -10.35 0.65
C ASP A 203 14.46 -10.10 0.38
N SER A 204 13.63 -11.12 0.59
CA SER A 204 12.18 -11.05 0.39
C SER A 204 11.47 -10.09 1.34
N HIS A 205 12.13 -9.70 2.43
CA HIS A 205 11.60 -8.74 3.40
C HIS A 205 12.06 -7.30 3.14
N PHE A 206 12.86 -7.07 2.10
CA PHE A 206 13.32 -5.73 1.76
C PHE A 206 12.74 -5.24 0.45
N THR A 207 12.22 -4.01 0.46
CA THR A 207 11.70 -3.37 -0.76
C THR A 207 12.00 -1.88 -0.79
N ILE A 208 12.15 -1.34 -2.00
CA ILE A 208 12.32 0.09 -2.23
C ILE A 208 10.97 0.68 -2.63
N SER A 209 10.47 1.62 -1.84
CA SER A 209 9.23 2.33 -2.12
C SER A 209 9.53 3.78 -2.52
N TYR A 210 9.16 4.14 -3.74
CA TYR A 210 9.40 5.48 -4.28
C TYR A 210 8.18 6.39 -4.09
N GLY A 211 8.42 7.69 -3.81
CA GLY A 211 7.35 8.70 -3.72
C GLY A 211 7.44 9.60 -2.51
N THR A 212 8.47 9.46 -1.68
CA THR A 212 8.75 10.36 -0.56
C THR A 212 9.64 11.54 -0.99
N ASP A 213 9.68 12.60 -0.17
CA ASP A 213 10.58 13.73 -0.42
C ASP A 213 12.02 13.45 0.07
N GLU A 214 12.19 12.50 0.99
CA GLU A 214 13.49 12.16 1.61
C GLU A 214 13.66 10.64 1.68
N VAL A 215 14.92 10.20 1.73
CA VAL A 215 15.27 8.79 1.93
C VAL A 215 15.11 8.43 3.40
N SER A 216 14.33 7.40 3.72
CA SER A 216 14.22 6.85 5.08
C SER A 216 14.12 5.33 5.05
N ASN A 217 14.56 4.69 6.14
CA ASN A 217 14.35 3.26 6.38
C ASN A 217 13.26 3.11 7.44
N GLU A 218 12.26 2.32 7.13
CA GLU A 218 11.16 2.04 8.04
C GLU A 218 10.90 0.53 8.08
N HIS A 219 10.48 0.05 9.23
CA HIS A 219 10.05 -1.33 9.43
C HIS A 219 8.54 -1.35 9.56
N ALA A 220 7.88 -2.31 8.93
CA ALA A 220 6.44 -2.46 9.02
C ALA A 220 6.07 -3.91 9.30
N ASP A 221 5.13 -4.09 10.21
CA ASP A 221 4.52 -5.36 10.58
C ASP A 221 3.10 -5.43 10.02
N PHE A 222 2.71 -6.60 9.51
CA PHE A 222 1.41 -6.84 8.90
C PHE A 222 0.77 -8.10 9.43
N VAL A 223 -0.53 -8.07 9.64
CA VAL A 223 -1.38 -9.25 9.73
C VAL A 223 -2.47 -9.14 8.68
N THR A 224 -2.63 -10.19 7.87
CA THR A 224 -3.63 -10.24 6.80
C THR A 224 -4.50 -11.48 6.95
N PHE A 225 -5.77 -11.38 6.59
CA PHE A 225 -6.71 -12.50 6.54
C PHE A 225 -7.88 -12.18 5.61
N GLU A 226 -8.57 -13.23 5.18
CA GLU A 226 -9.82 -13.10 4.44
C GLU A 226 -10.99 -13.61 5.29
N LYS A 227 -12.09 -12.83 5.36
CA LYS A 227 -13.35 -13.18 6.02
C LYS A 227 -14.51 -12.83 5.10
N ASN A 228 -15.35 -13.81 4.75
CA ASN A 228 -16.54 -13.60 3.91
C ASN A 228 -16.26 -12.93 2.55
N GLY A 229 -15.11 -13.22 1.93
CA GLY A 229 -14.69 -12.59 0.67
C GLY A 229 -14.26 -11.12 0.82
N VAL A 230 -14.01 -10.67 2.04
CA VAL A 230 -13.39 -9.38 2.35
C VAL A 230 -11.97 -9.64 2.84
N TYR A 231 -11.02 -8.98 2.23
CA TYR A 231 -9.62 -9.03 2.61
C TYR A 231 -9.29 -7.92 3.61
N TYR A 232 -8.66 -8.30 4.71
CA TYR A 232 -8.25 -7.40 5.79
C TYR A 232 -6.74 -7.32 5.87
N THR A 233 -6.23 -6.11 6.05
CA THR A 233 -4.83 -5.85 6.36
C THR A 233 -4.74 -5.00 7.61
N ILE A 234 -4.03 -5.47 8.63
CA ILE A 234 -3.66 -4.73 9.82
C ILE A 234 -2.18 -4.42 9.72
N MET A 235 -1.79 -3.15 9.79
CA MET A 235 -0.40 -2.73 9.58
C MET A 235 0.07 -1.76 10.66
N SER A 236 1.35 -1.83 11.01
CA SER A 236 2.02 -0.85 11.87
C SER A 236 3.44 -0.57 11.42
N PHE A 237 3.82 0.71 11.45
CA PHE A 237 5.21 1.19 11.37
C PHE A 237 5.78 1.61 12.72
N ASP A 238 5.00 1.55 13.78
CA ASP A 238 5.35 2.09 15.10
C ASP A 238 5.78 1.00 16.09
N GLY A 239 6.16 -0.20 15.60
CA GLY A 239 6.65 -1.31 16.41
C GLY A 239 5.55 -1.85 17.34
N VAL A 240 4.35 -2.02 16.81
CA VAL A 240 3.30 -2.82 17.46
C VAL A 240 3.68 -4.28 17.29
N SER A 241 3.69 -5.05 18.36
CA SER A 241 4.13 -6.44 18.30
C SER A 241 3.19 -7.33 17.48
N LYS A 242 3.74 -8.41 16.96
CA LYS A 242 2.97 -9.45 16.24
C LYS A 242 1.77 -9.93 17.06
N GLU A 243 1.97 -10.16 18.36
CA GLU A 243 0.94 -10.62 19.28
C GLU A 243 -0.19 -9.59 19.43
N GLU A 244 0.15 -8.29 19.51
CA GLU A 244 -0.85 -7.21 19.55
C GLU A 244 -1.64 -7.14 18.25
N LEU A 245 -0.99 -7.32 17.06
CA LEU A 245 -1.67 -7.34 15.76
C LEU A 245 -2.60 -8.56 15.63
N PHE A 246 -2.16 -9.75 16.07
CA PHE A 246 -3.04 -10.93 16.12
C PHE A 246 -4.24 -10.74 17.07
N THR A 247 -4.07 -10.06 18.21
CA THR A 247 -5.18 -9.75 19.12
C THR A 247 -6.24 -8.89 18.41
N ILE A 248 -5.82 -7.93 17.60
CA ILE A 248 -6.73 -7.11 16.80
C ILE A 248 -7.44 -7.95 15.73
N ALA A 249 -6.70 -8.85 15.06
CA ALA A 249 -7.29 -9.78 14.09
C ALA A 249 -8.32 -10.69 14.74
N GLU A 250 -8.09 -11.17 15.99
CA GLU A 250 -9.07 -11.96 16.75
C GLU A 250 -10.39 -11.21 16.93
N GLU A 251 -10.36 -9.92 17.24
CA GLU A 251 -11.57 -9.11 17.41
C GLU A 251 -12.33 -8.85 16.11
N LEU A 252 -11.62 -8.80 14.98
CA LEU A 252 -12.23 -8.61 13.66
C LEU A 252 -12.80 -9.90 13.06
N ILE A 253 -12.26 -11.06 13.47
CA ILE A 253 -12.68 -12.38 12.96
C ILE A 253 -13.90 -12.95 13.70
N VAL A 254 -14.21 -12.45 14.90
CA VAL A 254 -15.36 -12.94 15.73
C VAL A 254 -16.73 -12.66 15.10
#